data_2d6c7474e846d2331a3eef3de1c83fff
#
_entry.id   2d6c7474e846d2331a3eef3de1c83fff
#
_cell.length_a   1.000
_cell.length_b   1.000
_cell.length_c   1.000
_cell.angle_alpha   90.00
_cell.angle_beta   90.00
_cell.angle_gamma   90.00
#
_symmetry.space_group_name_H-M   'P 1'
#
loop_
_entity.id
_entity.type
_entity.pdbx_description
1 polymer ?
#
loop_
_entity_poly.entity_id
_entity_poly.type
_entity_poly.pdbx_seq_one_letter_code
_entity_poly.pdbx_strand_id
1 'polypeptide(L)'
;MQKLIFKTLLTHIKQNKFLPASGDVIKRSWTGTDQEWRFKENLSSQPNDWYYRTAPVKYTINSNGYRTEDFKKINWSESVVLFGCSNVYGVGLDDKDTLATRLENIIGIPVINMGQGATSVNYNLHNSIILANGYPTPKAVVQVWPNYDRCVYYQNKFIENHGPWDLEKNSYMDLWTTSESNPKINAIMAQTTFRQIWQSRTSIYECSFDGASAKLFDCTSYRNPDKKQWNAPAYQDFARDLMHPGIETVKWAAEDIASNICIN
;
A
#
# COMPACT_ATOMS: atom_id res chain seq x y z
N MET A 1 -10.41 -3.99 -28.94
CA MET A 1 -9.86 -2.84 -28.22
C MET A 1 -9.56 -3.16 -26.74
N GLN A 2 -10.52 -3.68 -25.97
CA GLN A 2 -10.30 -4.07 -24.55
C GLN A 2 -9.11 -5.02 -24.34
N LYS A 3 -8.97 -6.11 -25.13
CA LYS A 3 -7.83 -7.05 -24.99
C LYS A 3 -6.46 -6.41 -25.24
N LEU A 4 -6.37 -5.38 -26.09
CA LEU A 4 -5.11 -4.68 -26.39
C LEU A 4 -4.69 -3.75 -25.25
N ILE A 5 -5.66 -2.99 -24.71
CA ILE A 5 -5.45 -2.14 -23.53
C ILE A 5 -4.99 -3.00 -22.34
N PHE A 6 -5.63 -4.15 -22.17
CA PHE A 6 -5.31 -5.12 -21.14
C PHE A 6 -3.87 -5.65 -21.23
N LYS A 7 -3.43 -6.06 -22.42
CA LYS A 7 -2.07 -6.57 -22.64
C LYS A 7 -1.03 -5.48 -22.33
N THR A 8 -1.32 -4.23 -22.66
CA THR A 8 -0.46 -3.09 -22.39
C THR A 8 -0.39 -2.79 -20.88
N LEU A 9 -1.52 -2.80 -20.17
CA LEU A 9 -1.60 -2.61 -18.73
C LEU A 9 -0.86 -3.71 -17.96
N LEU A 10 -1.05 -4.98 -18.30
CA LEU A 10 -0.34 -6.12 -17.70
C LEU A 10 1.17 -6.03 -17.90
N THR A 11 1.61 -5.53 -19.06
CA THR A 11 3.04 -5.37 -19.34
C THR A 11 3.67 -4.29 -18.46
N HIS A 12 2.92 -3.24 -18.10
CA HIS A 12 3.41 -2.15 -17.26
C HIS A 12 3.54 -2.52 -15.78
N ILE A 13 2.64 -3.35 -15.25
CA ILE A 13 2.74 -3.81 -13.84
C ILE A 13 3.97 -4.68 -13.60
N LYS A 14 4.42 -5.45 -14.59
CA LYS A 14 5.63 -6.25 -14.48
C LYS A 14 6.92 -5.43 -14.41
N GLN A 15 6.87 -4.13 -14.60
CA GLN A 15 8.03 -3.26 -14.74
C GLN A 15 8.05 -2.11 -13.72
N ASN A 16 7.64 -2.38 -12.48
CA ASN A 16 7.88 -1.42 -11.40
C ASN A 16 9.40 -1.26 -11.21
N LYS A 17 9.90 -0.04 -11.43
CA LYS A 17 11.33 0.32 -11.38
C LYS A 17 11.96 0.04 -9.99
N PHE A 18 11.15 -0.05 -8.93
CA PHE A 18 11.60 -0.29 -7.56
C PHE A 18 11.62 -1.77 -7.15
N LEU A 19 10.95 -2.63 -7.91
CA LEU A 19 10.93 -4.07 -7.66
C LEU A 19 11.13 -4.78 -8.99
N PRO A 20 12.33 -5.27 -9.29
CA PRO A 20 12.53 -6.11 -10.45
C PRO A 20 11.62 -7.33 -10.28
N ALA A 21 10.69 -7.53 -11.21
CA ALA A 21 10.05 -8.82 -11.40
C ALA A 21 11.16 -9.75 -11.90
N SER A 22 11.88 -10.37 -10.97
CA SER A 22 13.02 -11.23 -11.27
C SER A 22 12.59 -12.60 -11.80
N GLY A 23 11.28 -12.88 -11.75
CA GLY A 23 10.78 -14.24 -11.96
C GLY A 23 11.00 -15.16 -10.75
N ASP A 24 11.79 -14.73 -9.77
CA ASP A 24 12.17 -15.49 -8.58
C ASP A 24 11.65 -14.84 -7.30
N VAL A 25 11.49 -15.63 -6.25
CA VAL A 25 11.21 -15.14 -4.91
C VAL A 25 12.46 -14.49 -4.31
N ILE A 26 12.34 -13.23 -3.90
CA ILE A 26 13.44 -12.46 -3.32
C ILE A 26 13.23 -12.32 -1.81
N LYS A 27 14.29 -12.52 -1.03
CA LYS A 27 14.35 -12.21 0.40
C LYS A 27 15.31 -11.06 0.65
N ARG A 28 14.86 -10.05 1.39
CA ARG A 28 15.64 -8.85 1.72
C ARG A 28 15.51 -8.51 3.20
N SER A 29 16.49 -7.79 3.73
CA SER A 29 16.46 -7.23 5.08
C SER A 29 16.11 -5.74 5.09
N TRP A 30 16.19 -5.07 3.93
CA TRP A 30 16.03 -3.63 3.77
C TRP A 30 15.27 -3.30 2.50
N THR A 31 14.40 -2.27 2.57
CA THR A 31 13.64 -1.78 1.41
C THR A 31 13.05 -0.39 1.64
N GLY A 32 12.88 0.42 0.58
CA GLY A 32 12.28 1.74 0.66
C GLY A 32 13.04 2.66 1.62
N THR A 33 12.34 3.24 2.59
CA THR A 33 12.90 4.10 3.64
C THR A 33 13.55 3.33 4.77
N ASP A 34 13.27 2.03 4.89
CA ASP A 34 13.88 1.13 5.85
C ASP A 34 15.24 0.66 5.31
N GLN A 35 16.28 1.44 5.59
CA GLN A 35 17.65 1.25 5.14
C GLN A 35 18.59 1.01 6.31
N GLU A 36 19.67 0.23 6.10
CA GLU A 36 20.63 -0.13 7.14
C GLU A 36 21.27 1.10 7.78
N TRP A 37 21.65 2.10 6.99
CA TRP A 37 22.25 3.32 7.48
C TRP A 37 21.31 4.11 8.38
N ARG A 38 20.03 4.23 7.99
CA ARG A 38 18.98 4.91 8.77
C ARG A 38 18.71 4.15 10.08
N PHE A 39 18.64 2.84 10.02
CA PHE A 39 18.51 2.02 11.24
C PHE A 39 19.66 2.27 12.22
N LYS A 40 20.91 2.32 11.75
CA LYS A 40 22.08 2.62 12.58
C LYS A 40 21.99 4.02 13.22
N GLU A 41 21.53 5.02 12.49
CA GLU A 41 21.28 6.36 13.03
C GLU A 41 20.17 6.34 14.09
N ASN A 42 19.05 5.68 13.80
CA ASN A 42 17.92 5.57 14.71
C ASN A 42 18.30 4.88 16.03
N LEU A 43 19.19 3.88 16.00
CA LEU A 43 19.62 3.16 17.21
C LEU A 43 20.08 4.08 18.34
N SER A 44 20.74 5.19 18.02
CA SER A 44 21.25 6.15 19.00
C SER A 44 20.15 6.90 19.74
N SER A 45 19.01 7.09 19.13
CA SER A 45 17.85 7.85 19.65
C SER A 45 16.75 6.97 20.25
N GLN A 46 16.83 5.65 20.05
CA GLN A 46 15.80 4.74 20.55
C GLN A 46 16.20 4.09 21.89
N PRO A 47 15.22 3.80 22.78
CA PRO A 47 15.49 3.17 24.08
C PRO A 47 16.14 1.79 23.93
N ASN A 48 16.78 1.32 25.00
CA ASN A 48 17.51 0.06 24.98
C ASN A 48 16.61 -1.17 24.74
N ASP A 49 15.36 -1.09 25.13
CA ASP A 49 14.33 -2.11 24.94
C ASP A 49 13.54 -1.95 23.63
N TRP A 50 13.94 -1.02 22.77
CA TRP A 50 13.29 -0.88 21.45
C TRP A 50 13.31 -2.20 20.68
N TYR A 51 12.11 -2.67 20.34
CA TYR A 51 11.86 -3.99 19.74
C TYR A 51 12.83 -4.32 18.58
N TYR A 52 13.04 -3.37 17.67
CA TYR A 52 13.85 -3.58 16.47
C TYR A 52 15.37 -3.65 16.71
N ARG A 53 15.86 -3.45 17.94
CA ARG A 53 17.29 -3.67 18.24
C ARG A 53 17.70 -5.12 18.06
N THR A 54 16.81 -6.05 18.33
CA THR A 54 17.07 -7.49 18.31
C THR A 54 16.17 -8.25 17.35
N ALA A 55 15.01 -7.70 16.99
CA ALA A 55 14.06 -8.37 16.11
C ALA A 55 14.46 -8.18 14.63
N PRO A 56 14.65 -9.27 13.89
CA PRO A 56 14.92 -9.18 12.46
C PRO A 56 13.67 -8.69 11.71
N VAL A 57 13.88 -7.93 10.64
CA VAL A 57 12.84 -7.59 9.67
C VAL A 57 13.19 -8.25 8.35
N LYS A 58 12.28 -9.08 7.86
CA LYS A 58 12.41 -9.80 6.59
C LYS A 58 11.34 -9.33 5.63
N TYR A 59 11.72 -9.23 4.37
CA TYR A 59 10.83 -8.92 3.25
C TYR A 59 10.90 -10.08 2.27
N THR A 60 9.84 -10.88 2.20
CA THR A 60 9.70 -11.93 1.19
C THR A 60 8.82 -11.42 0.06
N ILE A 61 9.40 -11.34 -1.14
CA ILE A 61 8.78 -10.75 -2.33
C ILE A 61 8.62 -11.86 -3.36
N ASN A 62 7.40 -12.04 -3.89
CA ASN A 62 7.12 -13.08 -4.88
C ASN A 62 7.70 -12.73 -6.26
N SER A 63 7.59 -13.66 -7.20
CA SER A 63 8.08 -13.52 -8.56
C SER A 63 7.46 -12.37 -9.36
N ASN A 64 6.33 -11.83 -8.91
CA ASN A 64 5.63 -10.69 -9.50
C ASN A 64 6.02 -9.34 -8.85
N GLY A 65 6.90 -9.35 -7.82
CA GLY A 65 7.34 -8.16 -7.13
C GLY A 65 6.46 -7.72 -5.96
N TYR A 66 5.53 -8.53 -5.49
CA TYR A 66 4.63 -8.24 -4.38
C TYR A 66 5.00 -9.03 -3.12
N ARG A 67 4.72 -8.45 -1.97
CA ARG A 67 4.98 -9.05 -0.65
C ARG A 67 3.82 -9.95 -0.24
N THR A 68 3.62 -11.02 -0.99
CA THR A 68 2.55 -12.01 -0.82
C THR A 68 2.97 -13.35 -1.44
N GLU A 69 2.13 -14.39 -1.33
CA GLU A 69 2.35 -15.67 -2.02
C GLU A 69 2.45 -15.47 -3.55
N ASP A 70 3.09 -16.40 -4.23
CA ASP A 70 3.19 -16.38 -5.69
C ASP A 70 1.79 -16.43 -6.34
N PHE A 71 1.53 -15.54 -7.30
CA PHE A 71 0.21 -15.38 -7.92
C PHE A 71 -0.35 -16.66 -8.54
N LYS A 72 0.52 -17.58 -8.95
CA LYS A 72 0.11 -18.87 -9.50
C LYS A 72 -0.42 -19.85 -8.46
N LYS A 73 -0.11 -19.62 -7.18
CA LYS A 73 -0.53 -20.47 -6.07
C LYS A 73 -1.74 -19.92 -5.33
N ILE A 74 -2.13 -18.68 -5.59
CA ILE A 74 -3.23 -18.01 -4.92
C ILE A 74 -4.57 -18.57 -5.41
N ASN A 75 -5.41 -19.01 -4.46
CA ASN A 75 -6.84 -19.19 -4.72
C ASN A 75 -7.57 -17.85 -4.53
N TRP A 76 -7.64 -17.08 -5.60
CA TRP A 76 -8.17 -15.71 -5.60
C TRP A 76 -9.62 -15.62 -5.11
N SER A 77 -10.48 -16.60 -5.48
CA SER A 77 -11.89 -16.62 -5.06
C SER A 77 -12.09 -16.91 -3.56
N GLU A 78 -11.09 -17.45 -2.90
CA GLU A 78 -11.12 -17.73 -1.46
C GLU A 78 -10.25 -16.75 -0.65
N SER A 79 -9.90 -15.61 -1.23
CA SER A 79 -8.96 -14.66 -0.64
C SER A 79 -9.60 -13.28 -0.45
N VAL A 80 -9.04 -12.48 0.45
CA VAL A 80 -9.23 -11.02 0.52
C VAL A 80 -8.05 -10.34 -0.16
N VAL A 81 -8.30 -9.31 -0.95
CA VAL A 81 -7.24 -8.53 -1.59
C VAL A 81 -7.10 -7.18 -0.93
N LEU A 82 -5.87 -6.84 -0.57
CA LEU A 82 -5.50 -5.62 0.13
C LEU A 82 -4.68 -4.71 -0.79
N PHE A 83 -5.28 -3.62 -1.29
CA PHE A 83 -4.61 -2.60 -2.10
C PHE A 83 -4.06 -1.48 -1.21
N GLY A 84 -2.93 -0.88 -1.58
CA GLY A 84 -2.39 0.26 -0.87
C GLY A 84 -0.95 0.62 -1.27
N CYS A 85 -0.35 1.48 -0.48
CA CYS A 85 1.03 1.95 -0.66
C CYS A 85 2.02 1.24 0.28
N SER A 86 3.07 1.95 0.69
CA SER A 86 4.11 1.46 1.61
C SER A 86 3.57 0.98 2.97
N ASN A 87 2.46 1.53 3.45
CA ASN A 87 1.82 1.10 4.69
C ASN A 87 1.25 -0.32 4.58
N VAL A 88 0.65 -0.65 3.44
CA VAL A 88 0.15 -2.00 3.13
C VAL A 88 1.31 -2.94 2.80
N TYR A 89 2.28 -2.47 2.03
CA TYR A 89 3.50 -3.22 1.79
C TYR A 89 4.19 -3.61 3.11
N GLY A 90 4.07 -2.78 4.15
CA GLY A 90 4.63 -3.01 5.47
C GLY A 90 6.12 -2.66 5.54
N VAL A 91 6.51 -1.45 5.07
CA VAL A 91 7.88 -0.97 5.21
C VAL A 91 8.25 -0.85 6.70
N GLY A 92 9.41 -1.39 7.07
CA GLY A 92 9.89 -1.43 8.46
C GLY A 92 9.28 -2.53 9.34
N LEU A 93 8.39 -3.38 8.80
CA LEU A 93 7.77 -4.50 9.51
C LEU A 93 8.27 -5.86 8.98
N ASP A 94 8.38 -6.84 9.85
CA ASP A 94 8.62 -8.24 9.47
C ASP A 94 7.42 -8.81 8.69
N ASP A 95 7.62 -9.86 7.89
CA ASP A 95 6.57 -10.50 7.11
C ASP A 95 5.35 -10.91 7.97
N LYS A 96 5.59 -11.38 9.19
CA LYS A 96 4.55 -11.80 10.16
C LYS A 96 3.73 -10.64 10.73
N ASP A 97 4.25 -9.42 10.66
CA ASP A 97 3.69 -8.21 11.29
C ASP A 97 3.02 -7.27 10.27
N THR A 98 2.99 -7.62 8.99
CA THR A 98 2.31 -6.82 7.96
C THR A 98 0.79 -6.79 8.19
N LEU A 99 0.13 -5.75 7.69
CA LEU A 99 -1.32 -5.62 7.76
C LEU A 99 -2.03 -6.84 7.14
N ALA A 100 -1.51 -7.35 6.02
CA ALA A 100 -2.07 -8.53 5.36
C ALA A 100 -1.98 -9.76 6.27
N THR A 101 -0.81 -10.06 6.83
CA THR A 101 -0.62 -11.22 7.71
C THR A 101 -1.44 -11.11 9.00
N ARG A 102 -1.51 -9.91 9.58
CA ARG A 102 -2.33 -9.67 10.78
C ARG A 102 -3.81 -9.86 10.51
N LEU A 103 -4.31 -9.33 9.40
CA LEU A 103 -5.70 -9.50 8.99
C LEU A 103 -6.00 -10.97 8.69
N GLU A 104 -5.14 -11.67 7.95
CA GLU A 104 -5.26 -13.10 7.66
C GLU A 104 -5.39 -13.95 8.94
N ASN A 105 -4.57 -13.67 9.96
CA ASN A 105 -4.62 -14.37 11.24
C ASN A 105 -5.95 -14.17 12.00
N ILE A 106 -6.61 -13.00 11.81
CA ILE A 106 -7.89 -12.71 12.48
C ILE A 106 -9.05 -13.37 11.72
N ILE A 107 -9.09 -13.22 10.39
CA ILE A 107 -10.25 -13.68 9.60
C ILE A 107 -10.14 -15.14 9.15
N GLY A 108 -8.97 -15.77 9.26
CA GLY A 108 -8.74 -17.18 8.92
C GLY A 108 -8.77 -17.54 7.45
N ILE A 109 -8.71 -16.54 6.55
CA ILE A 109 -8.63 -16.74 5.10
C ILE A 109 -7.46 -15.94 4.51
N PRO A 110 -6.85 -16.37 3.38
CA PRO A 110 -5.69 -15.73 2.80
C PRO A 110 -5.92 -14.26 2.47
N VAL A 111 -4.97 -13.39 2.83
CA VAL A 111 -4.99 -11.96 2.52
C VAL A 111 -3.84 -11.61 1.58
N ILE A 112 -4.17 -11.21 0.37
CA ILE A 112 -3.23 -10.93 -0.71
C ILE A 112 -2.77 -9.48 -0.64
N ASN A 113 -1.50 -9.28 -0.31
CA ASN A 113 -0.89 -7.97 -0.20
C ASN A 113 -0.51 -7.42 -1.59
N MET A 114 -1.31 -6.50 -2.11
CA MET A 114 -1.05 -5.76 -3.36
C MET A 114 -0.44 -4.38 -3.11
N GLY A 115 0.00 -4.09 -1.87
CA GLY A 115 0.68 -2.86 -1.53
C GLY A 115 2.05 -2.73 -2.18
N GLN A 116 2.41 -1.50 -2.57
CA GLN A 116 3.72 -1.17 -3.14
C GLN A 116 4.23 0.17 -2.60
N GLY A 117 5.55 0.26 -2.35
CA GLY A 117 6.17 1.46 -1.82
C GLY A 117 5.99 2.69 -2.73
N ALA A 118 5.73 3.85 -2.12
CA ALA A 118 5.60 5.16 -2.78
C ALA A 118 4.48 5.28 -3.83
N THR A 119 3.52 4.35 -3.86
CA THR A 119 2.48 4.35 -4.89
C THR A 119 1.36 5.35 -4.63
N SER A 120 0.69 5.75 -5.72
CA SER A 120 -0.43 6.69 -5.76
C SER A 120 -1.78 6.00 -5.84
N VAL A 121 -2.86 6.78 -5.77
CA VAL A 121 -4.24 6.29 -5.96
C VAL A 121 -4.42 5.66 -7.35
N ASN A 122 -3.78 6.21 -8.37
CA ASN A 122 -3.87 5.70 -9.75
C ASN A 122 -3.16 4.35 -9.91
N TYR A 123 -2.06 4.12 -9.19
CA TYR A 123 -1.40 2.83 -9.21
C TYR A 123 -2.31 1.73 -8.62
N ASN A 124 -2.99 2.04 -7.52
CA ASN A 124 -3.93 1.11 -6.91
C ASN A 124 -5.13 0.84 -7.82
N LEU A 125 -5.68 1.87 -8.46
CA LEU A 125 -6.73 1.72 -9.46
C LEU A 125 -6.27 0.85 -10.64
N HIS A 126 -5.06 1.04 -11.10
CA HIS A 126 -4.46 0.25 -12.17
C HIS A 126 -4.39 -1.24 -11.80
N ASN A 127 -3.86 -1.57 -10.62
CA ASN A 127 -3.83 -2.94 -10.10
C ASN A 127 -5.25 -3.52 -9.96
N SER A 128 -6.19 -2.72 -9.50
CA SER A 128 -7.59 -3.07 -9.35
C SER A 128 -8.23 -3.45 -10.69
N ILE A 129 -8.01 -2.65 -11.75
CA ILE A 129 -8.50 -2.93 -13.10
C ILE A 129 -7.95 -4.27 -13.60
N ILE A 130 -6.66 -4.53 -13.40
CA ILE A 130 -6.03 -5.77 -13.86
C ILE A 130 -6.58 -6.98 -13.11
N LEU A 131 -6.67 -6.86 -11.78
CA LEU A 131 -7.20 -7.95 -10.98
C LEU A 131 -8.63 -8.29 -11.40
N ALA A 132 -9.50 -7.27 -11.50
CA ALA A 132 -10.90 -7.44 -11.84
C ALA A 132 -11.15 -8.10 -13.18
N ASN A 133 -10.18 -8.04 -14.09
CA ASN A 133 -10.33 -8.56 -15.45
C ASN A 133 -9.46 -9.79 -15.74
N GLY A 134 -8.42 -10.04 -14.94
CA GLY A 134 -7.46 -11.11 -15.17
C GLY A 134 -7.53 -12.27 -14.19
N TYR A 135 -8.27 -12.10 -13.08
CA TYR A 135 -8.29 -13.07 -11.98
C TYR A 135 -9.72 -13.31 -11.49
N PRO A 136 -9.99 -14.45 -10.81
CA PRO A 136 -11.27 -14.69 -10.14
C PRO A 136 -11.58 -13.58 -9.12
N THR A 137 -12.86 -13.27 -8.95
CA THR A 137 -13.31 -12.27 -7.98
C THR A 137 -13.00 -12.72 -6.55
N PRO A 138 -12.30 -11.93 -5.74
CA PRO A 138 -12.03 -12.28 -4.34
C PRO A 138 -13.27 -12.16 -3.47
N LYS A 139 -13.23 -12.75 -2.26
CA LYS A 139 -14.32 -12.66 -1.26
C LYS A 139 -14.57 -11.22 -0.81
N ALA A 140 -13.51 -10.42 -0.73
CA ALA A 140 -13.60 -9.00 -0.45
C ALA A 140 -12.37 -8.25 -0.96
N VAL A 141 -12.50 -6.93 -1.12
CA VAL A 141 -11.40 -6.03 -1.40
C VAL A 141 -11.31 -4.95 -0.32
N VAL A 142 -10.09 -4.71 0.13
CA VAL A 142 -9.77 -3.64 1.07
C VAL A 142 -8.88 -2.62 0.35
N GLN A 143 -9.33 -1.39 0.26
CA GLN A 143 -8.55 -0.29 -0.29
C GLN A 143 -8.03 0.58 0.83
N VAL A 144 -6.73 0.55 1.04
CA VAL A 144 -6.03 1.48 1.93
C VAL A 144 -5.50 2.63 1.08
N TRP A 145 -6.23 3.74 1.07
CA TRP A 145 -5.91 4.89 0.23
C TRP A 145 -4.56 5.51 0.62
N PRO A 146 -3.63 5.67 -0.33
CA PRO A 146 -2.39 6.43 -0.10
C PRO A 146 -2.68 7.93 -0.05
N ASN A 147 -1.65 8.74 0.21
CA ASN A 147 -1.76 10.19 0.08
C ASN A 147 -2.27 10.57 -1.32
N TYR A 148 -3.32 11.37 -1.36
CA TYR A 148 -4.02 11.75 -2.59
C TYR A 148 -3.19 12.66 -3.52
N ASP A 149 -2.17 13.32 -2.98
CA ASP A 149 -1.26 14.23 -3.69
C ASP A 149 -0.19 13.50 -4.54
N ARG A 150 -0.09 12.18 -4.40
CA ARG A 150 0.80 11.37 -5.23
C ARG A 150 0.20 11.12 -6.61
N CYS A 151 1.06 11.03 -7.61
CA CYS A 151 0.66 10.75 -8.99
C CYS A 151 1.49 9.65 -9.64
N VAL A 152 0.99 9.19 -10.77
CA VAL A 152 1.68 8.25 -11.66
C VAL A 152 2.05 8.98 -12.94
N TYR A 153 3.27 8.77 -13.37
CA TYR A 153 3.72 9.15 -14.69
C TYR A 153 4.03 7.90 -15.53
N TYR A 154 3.47 7.85 -16.72
CA TYR A 154 3.69 6.74 -17.66
C TYR A 154 4.71 7.16 -18.69
N GLN A 155 5.93 6.65 -18.57
CA GLN A 155 7.00 6.92 -19.53
C GLN A 155 7.44 5.63 -20.23
N ASN A 156 7.25 5.55 -21.54
CA ASN A 156 7.56 4.38 -22.36
C ASN A 156 6.83 3.12 -21.84
N LYS A 157 7.53 2.21 -21.16
CA LYS A 157 6.99 0.97 -20.58
C LYS A 157 7.02 0.98 -19.06
N PHE A 158 7.33 2.12 -18.44
CA PHE A 158 7.49 2.22 -17.00
C PHE A 158 6.39 3.05 -16.37
N ILE A 159 5.98 2.64 -15.17
CA ILE A 159 5.16 3.42 -14.28
C ILE A 159 6.09 4.03 -13.25
N GLU A 160 6.16 5.35 -13.21
CA GLU A 160 6.87 6.08 -12.19
C GLU A 160 5.87 6.71 -11.23
N ASN A 161 6.05 6.47 -9.93
CA ASN A 161 5.24 7.10 -8.90
C ASN A 161 5.99 8.31 -8.37
N HIS A 162 5.31 9.43 -8.31
CA HIS A 162 5.83 10.69 -7.81
C HIS A 162 5.00 11.20 -6.63
N GLY A 163 5.64 11.95 -5.76
CA GLY A 163 5.02 12.53 -4.60
C GLY A 163 5.73 13.81 -4.15
N PRO A 164 5.35 14.39 -3.01
CA PRO A 164 5.92 15.65 -2.51
C PRO A 164 7.45 15.63 -2.36
N TRP A 165 8.05 14.46 -2.27
CA TRP A 165 9.53 14.31 -2.20
C TRP A 165 10.26 14.62 -3.53
N ASP A 166 9.53 14.80 -4.63
CA ASP A 166 10.08 15.07 -5.95
C ASP A 166 9.89 16.54 -6.39
N LEU A 167 9.29 17.41 -5.55
CA LEU A 167 8.91 18.79 -5.88
C LEU A 167 10.07 19.62 -6.43
N GLU A 168 11.25 19.48 -5.86
CA GLU A 168 12.43 20.23 -6.30
C GLU A 168 13.15 19.62 -7.54
N LYS A 169 12.74 18.42 -7.95
CA LYS A 169 13.45 17.62 -8.96
C LYS A 169 12.67 17.42 -10.24
N ASN A 170 11.38 17.73 -10.23
CA ASN A 170 10.48 17.35 -11.31
C ASN A 170 9.41 18.42 -11.57
N SER A 171 9.56 19.15 -12.68
CA SER A 171 8.62 20.19 -13.11
C SER A 171 7.17 19.67 -13.27
N TYR A 172 6.96 18.38 -13.51
CA TYR A 172 5.63 17.77 -13.56
C TYR A 172 4.97 17.79 -12.17
N MET A 173 5.73 17.53 -11.11
CA MET A 173 5.22 17.62 -9.74
C MET A 173 4.86 19.06 -9.36
N ASP A 174 5.62 20.03 -9.81
CA ASP A 174 5.29 21.45 -9.62
C ASP A 174 3.94 21.78 -10.25
N LEU A 175 3.72 21.36 -11.50
CA LEU A 175 2.43 21.54 -12.19
C LEU A 175 1.30 20.77 -11.51
N TRP A 176 1.56 19.55 -11.07
CA TRP A 176 0.57 18.71 -10.38
C TRP A 176 0.09 19.34 -9.07
N THR A 177 1.00 19.92 -8.30
CA THR A 177 0.72 20.51 -7.00
C THR A 177 0.35 21.99 -7.04
N THR A 178 0.58 22.69 -8.16
CA THR A 178 0.23 24.10 -8.34
C THR A 178 -1.25 24.38 -8.14
N SER A 179 -2.11 23.44 -8.52
CA SER A 179 -3.52 23.48 -8.22
C SER A 179 -3.89 22.39 -7.22
N GLU A 180 -4.29 22.76 -6.01
CA GLU A 180 -4.78 21.82 -5.02
C GLU A 180 -5.97 20.96 -5.52
N SER A 181 -6.69 21.46 -6.51
CA SER A 181 -7.82 20.78 -7.14
C SER A 181 -7.41 19.56 -7.96
N ASN A 182 -6.26 19.60 -8.64
CA ASN A 182 -5.84 18.51 -9.52
C ASN A 182 -5.68 17.18 -8.80
N PRO A 183 -4.89 17.08 -7.71
CA PRO A 183 -4.77 15.84 -6.94
C PRO A 183 -6.10 15.37 -6.36
N LYS A 184 -6.93 16.28 -5.85
CA LYS A 184 -8.24 15.96 -5.25
C LYS A 184 -9.21 15.39 -6.27
N ILE A 185 -9.37 16.04 -7.43
CA ILE A 185 -10.24 15.56 -8.50
C ILE A 185 -9.78 14.20 -8.99
N ASN A 186 -8.50 14.03 -9.24
CA ASN A 186 -7.93 12.75 -9.66
C ASN A 186 -8.20 11.64 -8.63
N ALA A 187 -8.04 11.94 -7.35
CA ALA A 187 -8.28 10.99 -6.27
C ALA A 187 -9.77 10.57 -6.19
N ILE A 188 -10.70 11.53 -6.29
CA ILE A 188 -12.14 11.25 -6.30
C ILE A 188 -12.52 10.41 -7.53
N MET A 189 -11.96 10.71 -8.70
CA MET A 189 -12.20 9.90 -9.90
C MET A 189 -11.68 8.48 -9.73
N ALA A 190 -10.50 8.31 -9.12
CA ALA A 190 -9.93 7.00 -8.85
C ALA A 190 -10.80 6.18 -7.88
N GLN A 191 -11.28 6.81 -6.80
CA GLN A 191 -12.19 6.17 -5.84
C GLN A 191 -13.52 5.77 -6.51
N THR A 192 -14.13 6.68 -7.26
CA THR A 192 -15.39 6.41 -7.98
C THR A 192 -15.23 5.22 -8.91
N THR A 193 -14.15 5.19 -9.68
CA THR A 193 -13.86 4.10 -10.61
C THR A 193 -13.59 2.78 -9.87
N PHE A 194 -12.84 2.83 -8.77
CA PHE A 194 -12.59 1.65 -7.92
C PHE A 194 -13.91 1.06 -7.39
N ARG A 195 -14.78 1.89 -6.85
CA ARG A 195 -16.10 1.47 -6.36
C ARG A 195 -16.95 0.87 -7.49
N GLN A 196 -16.98 1.49 -8.68
CA GLN A 196 -17.70 0.96 -9.84
C GLN A 196 -17.20 -0.41 -10.30
N ILE A 197 -15.89 -0.67 -10.18
CA ILE A 197 -15.31 -1.97 -10.52
C ILE A 197 -15.78 -3.07 -9.56
N TRP A 198 -15.83 -2.78 -8.27
CA TRP A 198 -15.97 -3.82 -7.26
C TRP A 198 -17.35 -3.93 -6.62
N GLN A 199 -18.13 -2.83 -6.50
CA GLN A 199 -19.38 -2.80 -5.73
C GLN A 199 -20.43 -3.84 -6.16
N SER A 200 -20.42 -4.28 -7.42
CA SER A 200 -21.32 -5.31 -7.94
C SER A 200 -20.73 -6.72 -7.92
N ARG A 201 -19.50 -6.87 -7.46
CA ARG A 201 -18.74 -8.12 -7.53
C ARG A 201 -18.44 -8.71 -6.17
N THR A 202 -18.09 -7.86 -5.20
CA THR A 202 -17.66 -8.29 -3.87
C THR A 202 -17.81 -7.16 -2.86
N SER A 203 -17.62 -7.49 -1.58
CA SER A 203 -17.56 -6.52 -0.49
C SER A 203 -16.34 -5.59 -0.63
N ILE A 204 -16.54 -4.31 -0.31
CA ILE A 204 -15.50 -3.28 -0.31
C ILE A 204 -15.37 -2.70 1.09
N TYR A 205 -14.14 -2.56 1.58
CA TYR A 205 -13.81 -1.74 2.74
C TYR A 205 -12.76 -0.70 2.36
N GLU A 206 -12.92 0.54 2.80
CA GLU A 206 -12.03 1.65 2.48
C GLU A 206 -11.51 2.32 3.75
N CYS A 207 -10.21 2.58 3.79
CA CYS A 207 -9.54 3.23 4.91
C CYS A 207 -8.26 3.95 4.45
N SER A 208 -7.61 4.68 5.36
CA SER A 208 -6.32 5.33 5.08
C SER A 208 -5.48 5.47 6.35
N PHE A 209 -4.16 5.41 6.21
CA PHE A 209 -3.18 5.83 7.23
C PHE A 209 -2.81 7.32 7.10
N ASP A 210 -3.41 8.04 6.15
CA ASP A 210 -3.24 9.49 5.97
C ASP A 210 -4.56 10.21 6.27
N GLY A 211 -4.52 11.11 7.26
CA GLY A 211 -5.74 11.78 7.72
C GLY A 211 -6.38 12.72 6.69
N ALA A 212 -5.58 13.34 5.81
CA ALA A 212 -6.11 14.19 4.75
C ALA A 212 -6.81 13.35 3.67
N SER A 213 -6.22 12.22 3.31
CA SER A 213 -6.82 11.26 2.39
C SER A 213 -8.07 10.61 2.98
N ALA A 214 -8.04 10.20 4.25
CA ALA A 214 -9.21 9.65 4.92
C ALA A 214 -10.40 10.64 4.89
N LYS A 215 -10.13 11.91 5.15
CA LYS A 215 -11.14 12.98 5.07
C LYS A 215 -11.65 13.18 3.64
N LEU A 216 -10.76 13.16 2.64
CA LEU A 216 -11.14 13.35 1.23
C LEU A 216 -12.01 12.20 0.72
N PHE A 217 -11.66 10.96 1.10
CA PHE A 217 -12.34 9.74 0.65
C PHE A 217 -13.55 9.35 1.52
N ASP A 218 -13.80 10.09 2.60
CA ASP A 218 -14.84 9.76 3.59
C ASP A 218 -14.74 8.30 4.04
N CYS A 219 -13.57 7.96 4.59
CA CYS A 219 -13.26 6.60 5.03
C CYS A 219 -12.54 6.59 6.40
N THR A 220 -12.41 5.40 7.00
CA THR A 220 -11.74 5.23 8.30
C THR A 220 -10.29 5.71 8.26
N SER A 221 -9.88 6.47 9.29
CA SER A 221 -8.50 6.95 9.46
C SER A 221 -7.79 6.16 10.55
N TYR A 222 -6.62 5.59 10.22
CA TYR A 222 -5.72 4.98 11.22
C TYR A 222 -4.59 5.91 11.66
N ARG A 223 -4.69 7.17 11.28
CA ARG A 223 -3.87 8.22 11.87
C ARG A 223 -4.55 8.72 13.15
N ASN A 224 -3.76 8.88 14.21
CA ASN A 224 -4.27 9.33 15.50
C ASN A 224 -4.97 10.70 15.36
N PRO A 225 -6.29 10.83 15.60
CA PRO A 225 -7.04 12.06 15.39
C PRO A 225 -6.72 13.18 16.42
N ASP A 226 -6.25 12.80 17.61
CA ASP A 226 -6.06 13.74 18.73
C ASP A 226 -4.78 14.59 18.63
N LYS A 227 -4.01 14.39 17.56
CA LYS A 227 -2.67 14.97 17.45
C LYS A 227 -2.60 16.04 16.38
N LYS A 228 -3.28 17.16 16.64
CA LYS A 228 -3.14 18.42 15.89
C LYS A 228 -1.78 19.12 16.11
N GLN A 229 -0.91 18.60 16.98
CA GLN A 229 0.40 19.19 17.26
C GLN A 229 1.48 18.54 16.40
N TRP A 230 2.34 19.37 15.81
CA TRP A 230 3.47 18.95 14.96
C TRP A 230 4.41 17.90 15.60
N ASN A 231 4.45 17.83 16.94
CA ASN A 231 5.34 16.96 17.71
C ASN A 231 4.69 15.67 18.22
N ALA A 232 3.44 15.39 17.86
CA ALA A 232 2.78 14.18 18.32
C ALA A 232 2.92 13.07 17.26
N PRO A 233 3.24 11.81 17.65
CA PRO A 233 3.38 10.73 16.68
C PRO A 233 2.08 10.51 15.92
N ALA A 234 2.18 10.43 14.59
CA ALA A 234 1.04 10.24 13.70
C ALA A 234 0.34 8.88 13.91
N TYR A 235 1.03 7.94 14.56
CA TYR A 235 0.62 6.56 14.81
C TYR A 235 0.79 6.22 16.29
N GLN A 236 0.19 5.12 16.75
CA GLN A 236 0.38 4.62 18.11
C GLN A 236 1.86 4.25 18.34
N ASP A 237 2.47 3.64 17.32
CA ASP A 237 3.88 3.29 17.27
C ASP A 237 4.40 3.39 15.84
N PHE A 238 5.73 3.30 15.70
CA PHE A 238 6.40 3.37 14.40
C PHE A 238 7.12 2.06 14.07
N ALA A 239 7.16 1.73 12.79
CA ALA A 239 7.98 0.67 12.24
C ALA A 239 9.49 0.97 12.39
N ARG A 240 10.34 0.03 12.02
CA ARG A 240 11.81 0.14 12.18
C ARG A 240 12.42 1.39 11.54
N ASP A 241 11.84 1.91 10.48
CA ASP A 241 12.29 3.12 9.80
C ASP A 241 11.84 4.43 10.46
N LEU A 242 11.03 4.38 11.52
CA LEU A 242 10.43 5.51 12.24
C LEU A 242 9.59 6.46 11.36
N MET A 243 9.10 5.97 10.21
CA MET A 243 8.30 6.74 9.27
C MET A 243 6.94 6.11 8.99
N HIS A 244 6.86 4.78 9.06
CA HIS A 244 5.66 4.01 8.79
C HIS A 244 4.97 3.54 10.07
N PRO A 245 3.68 3.16 10.01
CA PRO A 245 2.96 2.62 11.16
C PRO A 245 3.65 1.35 11.67
N GLY A 246 3.78 1.25 12.98
CA GLY A 246 4.39 0.12 13.67
C GLY A 246 3.40 -1.02 13.94
N ILE A 247 3.85 -1.97 14.74
CA ILE A 247 3.14 -3.23 15.01
C ILE A 247 1.78 -3.00 15.65
N GLU A 248 1.68 -2.11 16.65
CA GLU A 248 0.43 -1.86 17.38
C GLU A 248 -0.57 -1.08 16.51
N THR A 249 -0.09 -0.13 15.73
CA THR A 249 -0.93 0.62 14.78
C THR A 249 -1.51 -0.31 13.72
N VAL A 250 -0.69 -1.22 13.18
CA VAL A 250 -1.11 -2.19 12.16
C VAL A 250 -2.06 -3.24 12.74
N LYS A 251 -1.83 -3.66 13.99
CA LYS A 251 -2.72 -4.57 14.71
C LYS A 251 -4.11 -3.97 14.88
N TRP A 252 -4.19 -2.73 15.38
CA TRP A 252 -5.44 -2.00 15.49
C TRP A 252 -6.17 -1.88 14.15
N ALA A 253 -5.47 -1.52 13.08
CA ALA A 253 -6.05 -1.43 11.74
C ALA A 253 -6.58 -2.81 11.25
N ALA A 254 -5.86 -3.90 11.51
CA ALA A 254 -6.29 -5.24 11.14
C ALA A 254 -7.56 -5.68 11.90
N GLU A 255 -7.65 -5.38 13.19
CA GLU A 255 -8.82 -5.65 14.04
C GLU A 255 -10.06 -4.88 13.57
N ASP A 256 -9.89 -3.59 13.25
CA ASP A 256 -10.97 -2.74 12.75
C ASP A 256 -11.45 -3.22 11.35
N ILE A 257 -10.53 -3.48 10.43
CA ILE A 257 -10.88 -4.02 9.11
C ILE A 257 -11.62 -5.35 9.26
N ALA A 258 -11.14 -6.27 10.09
CA ALA A 258 -11.77 -7.57 10.30
C ALA A 258 -13.20 -7.45 10.85
N SER A 259 -13.45 -6.44 11.69
CA SER A 259 -14.77 -6.19 12.29
C SER A 259 -15.77 -5.57 11.30
N ASN A 260 -15.29 -4.93 10.24
CA ASN A 260 -16.11 -4.16 9.31
C ASN A 260 -16.19 -4.76 7.90
N ILE A 261 -15.33 -5.72 7.58
CA ILE A 261 -15.35 -6.37 6.27
C ILE A 261 -16.42 -7.48 6.24
N CYS A 262 -17.30 -7.45 5.25
CA CYS A 262 -18.26 -8.52 5.02
C CYS A 262 -17.61 -9.60 4.14
N ILE A 263 -17.36 -10.77 4.71
CA ILE A 263 -16.82 -11.93 3.99
C ILE A 263 -17.98 -12.92 3.77
N ASN A 264 -18.49 -12.97 2.55
CA ASN A 264 -19.53 -13.88 2.13
C ASN A 264 -18.96 -15.21 1.61
#